data_e75b6ce9af4a4cff3fcbc7774fed3f49
#
_entry.id   e75b6ce9af4a4cff3fcbc7774fed3f49
#
_cell.length_a   1.000
_cell.length_b   1.000
_cell.length_c   1.000
_cell.angle_alpha   90.00
_cell.angle_beta   90.00
_cell.angle_gamma   90.00
#
_symmetry.space_group_name_H-M   'P 1'
#
loop_
_entity.id
_entity.type
_entity.pdbx_description
1 polymer ?
#
loop_
_entity_poly.entity_id
_entity_poly.type
_entity_poly.pdbx_seq_one_letter_code
_entity_poly.pdbx_strand_id
1 'polypeptide(L)'
;MRKPPLEPTVWRPPKAPARAKRRHGPVPVELRVFDLPGRGPEDVTVDDGGNAIVGLADGRILRVPPDGQHVDLVGDTEGRPLGVELDPGGDVLVCDARRGVLSVEASSGKVRTLVDRVGGVPMMFCNNSAVGRDGTVYFTDSSTRFGLDHYRGELLAHTGTGRLLRRAQDGAVDVLLDGIQFANGVALAPDEASVVVAEMGCYRLIRLWLSGERQGEQDVLVDNLPGFPDNISTGSDGLVWVALPSPRNRLLDMLLPMPPVLRRIAWRVPEQLQPRERKTVWVQAYDANGVLVHDLQADHPWFHMVTGVHEANGTVWLGSLVSPGLGRITLGGRT
;
A
#
# COMPACT_ATOMS: atom_id res chain seq x y z
N MET A 1 7.84 -10.76 -20.43
CA MET A 1 6.78 -11.83 -20.42
C MET A 1 5.59 -11.45 -21.28
N ARG A 2 4.81 -12.42 -21.79
CA ARG A 2 3.58 -12.12 -22.54
C ARG A 2 2.51 -11.60 -21.58
N LYS A 3 1.87 -10.45 -21.88
CA LYS A 3 0.77 -9.91 -21.07
C LYS A 3 -0.37 -10.93 -20.93
N PRO A 4 -0.91 -11.14 -19.70
CA PRO A 4 -2.08 -11.99 -19.50
C PRO A 4 -3.30 -11.48 -20.30
N PRO A 5 -4.27 -12.36 -20.64
CA PRO A 5 -5.50 -11.93 -21.27
C PRO A 5 -6.29 -11.00 -20.36
N LEU A 6 -6.89 -9.95 -20.96
CA LEU A 6 -7.72 -9.00 -20.24
C LEU A 6 -9.20 -9.33 -20.45
N GLU A 7 -9.92 -9.52 -19.36
CA GLU A 7 -11.39 -9.78 -19.34
C GLU A 7 -12.09 -8.69 -18.55
N PRO A 8 -12.37 -7.52 -19.14
CA PRO A 8 -12.84 -6.37 -18.40
C PRO A 8 -14.30 -6.48 -18.01
N THR A 9 -14.61 -6.08 -16.77
CA THR A 9 -15.98 -5.86 -16.26
C THR A 9 -16.33 -4.38 -16.32
N VAL A 10 -17.54 -4.05 -16.80
CA VAL A 10 -17.99 -2.65 -16.90
C VAL A 10 -18.26 -2.10 -15.50
N TRP A 11 -17.65 -0.96 -15.19
CA TRP A 11 -17.86 -0.23 -13.96
C TRP A 11 -17.93 1.28 -14.22
N ARG A 12 -18.75 2.00 -13.46
CA ARG A 12 -18.88 3.45 -13.55
C ARG A 12 -18.30 4.08 -12.28
N PRO A 13 -17.10 4.67 -12.36
CA PRO A 13 -16.53 5.36 -11.22
C PRO A 13 -17.40 6.57 -10.81
N PRO A 14 -17.48 6.89 -9.51
CA PRO A 14 -18.10 8.12 -9.06
C PRO A 14 -17.36 9.33 -9.64
N LYS A 15 -18.06 10.47 -9.77
CA LYS A 15 -17.44 11.71 -10.26
C LYS A 15 -16.25 12.09 -9.36
N ALA A 16 -15.09 12.28 -9.98
CA ALA A 16 -13.89 12.64 -9.24
C ALA A 16 -14.11 13.91 -8.40
N PRO A 17 -13.70 13.92 -7.11
CA PRO A 17 -13.86 15.08 -6.25
C PRO A 17 -12.98 16.25 -6.73
N ALA A 18 -13.30 17.47 -6.32
CA ALA A 18 -12.55 18.66 -6.73
C ALA A 18 -11.07 18.59 -6.39
N ARG A 19 -10.71 17.91 -5.28
CA ARG A 19 -9.33 17.68 -4.82
C ARG A 19 -8.49 16.90 -5.82
N ALA A 20 -9.06 16.01 -6.63
CA ALA A 20 -8.34 15.27 -7.66
C ALA A 20 -7.68 16.18 -8.73
N LYS A 21 -8.08 17.44 -8.82
CA LYS A 21 -7.55 18.45 -9.75
C LYS A 21 -6.48 19.35 -9.12
N ARG A 22 -6.39 19.41 -7.80
CA ARG A 22 -5.46 20.31 -7.09
C ARG A 22 -4.06 19.72 -7.11
N ARG A 23 -3.07 20.59 -7.28
CA ARG A 23 -1.64 20.24 -7.26
C ARG A 23 -1.01 20.39 -5.87
N HIS A 24 -1.61 21.23 -5.02
CA HIS A 24 -1.07 21.56 -3.72
C HIS A 24 -2.21 21.53 -2.70
N GLY A 25 -1.94 20.95 -1.55
CA GLY A 25 -2.75 21.09 -0.36
C GLY A 25 -2.74 22.52 0.15
N PRO A 26 -3.59 22.86 1.12
CA PRO A 26 -3.65 24.20 1.68
C PRO A 26 -2.37 24.62 2.42
N VAL A 27 -1.49 23.69 2.77
CA VAL A 27 -0.24 23.98 3.50
C VAL A 27 0.92 23.32 2.75
N PRO A 28 1.92 24.10 2.27
CA PRO A 28 3.18 23.55 1.81
C PRO A 28 3.85 22.81 2.98
N VAL A 29 4.20 21.55 2.77
CA VAL A 29 4.94 20.76 3.77
C VAL A 29 6.41 20.73 3.40
N GLU A 30 7.28 20.83 4.40
CA GLU A 30 8.70 20.62 4.21
C GLU A 30 8.96 19.12 4.07
N LEU A 31 9.34 18.71 2.87
CA LEU A 31 9.74 17.36 2.55
C LEU A 31 11.26 17.23 2.56
N ARG A 32 11.79 16.42 3.45
CA ARG A 32 13.18 15.97 3.40
C ARG A 32 13.24 14.59 2.74
N VAL A 33 14.21 14.37 1.87
CA VAL A 33 14.43 13.08 1.21
C VAL A 33 15.84 12.59 1.48
N PHE A 34 15.95 11.33 1.92
CA PHE A 34 17.19 10.64 2.19
C PHE A 34 17.50 9.70 1.02
N ASP A 35 18.71 9.77 0.48
CA ASP A 35 19.17 8.84 -0.55
C ASP A 35 19.37 7.44 0.05
N LEU A 36 18.93 6.43 -0.69
CA LEU A 36 19.13 5.03 -0.34
C LEU A 36 20.07 4.35 -1.34
N PRO A 37 20.78 3.27 -0.93
CA PRO A 37 21.70 2.53 -1.80
C PRO A 37 20.97 1.62 -2.81
N GLY A 38 19.74 1.96 -3.17
CA GLY A 38 18.88 1.23 -4.11
C GLY A 38 17.59 1.97 -4.40
N ARG A 39 16.69 1.35 -5.14
CA ARG A 39 15.45 1.98 -5.62
C ARG A 39 14.22 1.30 -5.06
N GLY A 40 13.11 2.03 -5.09
CA GLY A 40 11.78 1.50 -4.81
C GLY A 40 11.60 1.00 -3.39
N PRO A 41 11.92 1.80 -2.33
CA PRO A 41 11.44 1.54 -0.99
C PRO A 41 9.93 1.76 -1.00
N GLU A 42 9.19 0.71 -1.35
CA GLU A 42 7.78 0.80 -1.73
C GLU A 42 6.92 1.12 -0.51
N ASP A 43 7.21 0.50 0.62
CA ASP A 43 6.56 0.75 1.89
C ASP A 43 7.58 1.09 2.98
N VAL A 44 7.09 1.52 4.14
CA VAL A 44 7.89 1.91 5.30
C VAL A 44 7.13 1.63 6.58
N THR A 45 7.81 1.00 7.56
CA THR A 45 7.39 0.95 8.96
C THR A 45 8.47 1.56 9.85
N VAL A 46 8.18 1.78 11.15
CA VAL A 46 9.10 2.43 12.08
C VAL A 46 9.25 1.58 13.34
N ASP A 47 10.50 1.32 13.75
CA ASP A 47 10.77 0.61 14.99
C ASP A 47 10.70 1.53 16.24
N ASP A 48 10.75 0.92 17.43
CA ASP A 48 10.71 1.65 18.71
C ASP A 48 11.85 2.66 18.89
N GLY A 49 12.94 2.49 18.16
CA GLY A 49 14.08 3.44 18.11
C GLY A 49 13.83 4.62 17.17
N GLY A 50 12.70 4.65 16.46
CA GLY A 50 12.38 5.65 15.46
C GLY A 50 13.06 5.42 14.11
N ASN A 51 13.73 4.28 13.91
CA ASN A 51 14.34 3.94 12.63
C ASN A 51 13.29 3.48 11.64
N ALA A 52 13.37 3.95 10.40
CA ALA A 52 12.53 3.47 9.33
C ALA A 52 13.05 2.13 8.78
N ILE A 53 12.16 1.18 8.58
CA ILE A 53 12.42 -0.10 7.94
C ILE A 53 11.78 -0.07 6.55
N VAL A 54 12.54 -0.42 5.53
CA VAL A 54 12.07 -0.38 4.12
C VAL A 54 12.58 -1.57 3.33
N GLY A 55 11.81 -2.00 2.34
CA GLY A 55 12.20 -3.03 1.38
C GLY A 55 12.52 -2.45 0.00
N LEU A 56 13.69 -2.75 -0.55
CA LEU A 56 14.12 -2.26 -1.87
C LEU A 56 13.66 -3.17 -3.03
N ALA A 57 13.69 -2.62 -4.23
CA ALA A 57 13.31 -3.34 -5.45
C ALA A 57 14.18 -4.57 -5.77
N ASP A 58 15.37 -4.64 -5.21
CA ASP A 58 16.31 -5.74 -5.40
C ASP A 58 16.28 -6.83 -4.31
N GLY A 59 15.35 -6.73 -3.35
CA GLY A 59 15.13 -7.72 -2.30
C GLY A 59 15.67 -7.33 -0.92
N ARG A 60 16.56 -6.36 -0.85
CA ARG A 60 17.17 -5.93 0.41
C ARG A 60 16.18 -5.25 1.33
N ILE A 61 16.24 -5.58 2.61
CA ILE A 61 15.53 -4.90 3.71
C ILE A 61 16.53 -4.04 4.45
N LEU A 62 16.22 -2.76 4.58
CA LEU A 62 17.12 -1.77 5.19
C LEU A 62 16.50 -1.16 6.44
N ARG A 63 17.36 -0.83 7.41
CA ARG A 63 17.05 0.02 8.56
C ARG A 63 17.72 1.38 8.37
N VAL A 64 16.95 2.46 8.47
CA VAL A 64 17.39 3.85 8.23
C VAL A 64 17.13 4.65 9.49
N PRO A 65 18.16 5.15 10.20
CA PRO A 65 17.96 5.97 11.38
C PRO A 65 17.32 7.33 11.06
N PRO A 66 16.76 8.00 12.08
CA PRO A 66 16.03 9.27 11.88
C PRO A 66 16.85 10.39 11.23
N ASP A 67 18.17 10.37 11.39
CA ASP A 67 19.07 11.34 10.77
C ASP A 67 19.43 11.00 9.33
N GLY A 68 19.23 9.74 8.91
CA GLY A 68 19.52 9.23 7.57
C GLY A 68 21.01 9.13 7.25
N GLN A 69 21.91 9.19 8.26
CA GLN A 69 23.34 9.28 8.03
C GLN A 69 24.00 7.94 7.68
N HIS A 70 23.43 6.83 8.09
CA HIS A 70 23.86 5.50 7.72
C HIS A 70 22.64 4.61 7.45
N VAL A 71 22.86 3.49 6.82
CA VAL A 71 21.83 2.55 6.47
C VAL A 71 22.33 1.15 6.76
N ASP A 72 21.62 0.41 7.58
CA ASP A 72 21.97 -0.96 7.94
C ASP A 72 21.19 -1.96 7.07
N LEU A 73 21.85 -3.02 6.62
CA LEU A 73 21.22 -4.15 5.97
C LEU A 73 20.63 -5.07 7.05
N VAL A 74 19.31 -5.27 7.03
CA VAL A 74 18.60 -6.21 7.91
C VAL A 74 18.57 -7.62 7.32
N GLY A 75 18.33 -7.72 6.01
CA GLY A 75 18.25 -8.99 5.30
C GLY A 75 17.99 -8.81 3.81
N ASP A 76 17.85 -9.94 3.10
CA ASP A 76 17.55 -9.95 1.66
C ASP A 76 16.53 -11.04 1.35
N THR A 77 15.38 -10.65 0.81
CA THR A 77 14.33 -11.60 0.42
C THR A 77 14.63 -12.30 -0.90
N GLU A 78 15.61 -11.83 -1.67
CA GLU A 78 15.86 -12.29 -3.05
C GLU A 78 14.61 -12.19 -3.95
N GLY A 79 13.67 -11.32 -3.59
CA GLY A 79 12.37 -11.15 -4.25
C GLY A 79 12.08 -9.70 -4.59
N ARG A 80 10.84 -9.27 -4.31
CA ARG A 80 10.38 -7.89 -4.43
C ARG A 80 9.54 -7.54 -3.20
N PRO A 81 10.18 -7.09 -2.11
CA PRO A 81 9.47 -6.53 -0.97
C PRO A 81 8.55 -5.38 -1.40
N LEU A 82 7.31 -5.44 -0.99
CA LEU A 82 6.34 -4.36 -1.04
C LEU A 82 6.03 -3.95 0.40
N GLY A 83 4.96 -4.46 1.02
CA GLY A 83 4.65 -4.15 2.39
C GLY A 83 5.71 -4.64 3.39
N VAL A 84 6.03 -3.80 4.37
CA VAL A 84 6.92 -4.11 5.48
C VAL A 84 6.25 -3.74 6.80
N GLU A 85 6.32 -4.63 7.80
CA GLU A 85 5.77 -4.42 9.12
C GLU A 85 6.69 -5.06 10.18
N LEU A 86 6.52 -4.73 11.44
CA LEU A 86 7.22 -5.39 12.54
C LEU A 86 6.29 -6.33 13.28
N ASP A 87 6.76 -7.53 13.55
CA ASP A 87 6.06 -8.41 14.46
C ASP A 87 6.32 -8.04 15.94
N PRO A 88 5.54 -8.53 16.89
CA PRO A 88 5.74 -8.22 18.31
C PRO A 88 7.11 -8.68 18.87
N GLY A 89 7.83 -9.53 18.17
CA GLY A 89 9.19 -9.98 18.50
C GLY A 89 10.27 -9.08 17.95
N GLY A 90 9.93 -8.12 17.08
CA GLY A 90 10.85 -7.21 16.40
C GLY A 90 11.47 -7.77 15.12
N ASP A 91 11.01 -8.93 14.64
CA ASP A 91 11.36 -9.44 13.31
C ASP A 91 10.57 -8.66 12.23
N VAL A 92 11.17 -8.53 11.04
CA VAL A 92 10.51 -7.81 9.93
C VAL A 92 9.60 -8.76 9.17
N LEU A 93 8.31 -8.48 9.18
CA LEU A 93 7.35 -9.12 8.30
C LEU A 93 7.38 -8.43 6.93
N VAL A 94 7.45 -9.22 5.87
CA VAL A 94 7.55 -8.70 4.49
C VAL A 94 6.47 -9.33 3.62
N CYS A 95 5.64 -8.50 3.00
CA CYS A 95 4.81 -8.92 1.87
C CYS A 95 5.64 -8.80 0.59
N ASP A 96 6.13 -9.93 0.11
CA ASP A 96 6.92 -9.99 -1.12
C ASP A 96 6.02 -10.33 -2.31
N ALA A 97 6.02 -9.49 -3.34
CA ALA A 97 5.15 -9.63 -4.50
C ALA A 97 5.30 -10.95 -5.26
N ARG A 98 6.43 -11.66 -5.07
CA ARG A 98 6.77 -12.89 -5.79
C ARG A 98 6.85 -14.11 -4.88
N ARG A 99 7.02 -13.90 -3.58
CA ARG A 99 7.31 -14.95 -2.61
C ARG A 99 6.23 -15.12 -1.53
N GLY A 100 5.27 -14.18 -1.44
CA GLY A 100 4.23 -14.19 -0.43
C GLY A 100 4.65 -13.51 0.87
N VAL A 101 4.10 -13.94 2.01
CA VAL A 101 4.42 -13.38 3.33
C VAL A 101 5.67 -14.05 3.88
N LEU A 102 6.67 -13.24 4.20
CA LEU A 102 7.97 -13.67 4.74
C LEU A 102 8.19 -13.07 6.13
N SER A 103 9.02 -13.71 6.93
CA SER A 103 9.61 -13.15 8.16
C SER A 103 11.12 -13.09 7.98
N VAL A 104 11.72 -11.94 8.28
CA VAL A 104 13.15 -11.69 8.27
C VAL A 104 13.60 -11.48 9.72
N GLU A 105 14.37 -12.43 10.24
CA GLU A 105 14.91 -12.35 11.60
C GLU A 105 15.86 -11.16 11.72
N ALA A 106 15.52 -10.18 12.55
CA ALA A 106 16.24 -8.91 12.64
C ALA A 106 17.70 -9.05 13.10
N SER A 107 18.00 -10.10 13.86
CA SER A 107 19.35 -10.37 14.42
C SER A 107 20.30 -11.04 13.43
N SER A 108 19.78 -11.85 12.51
CA SER A 108 20.59 -12.71 11.62
C SER A 108 20.35 -12.47 10.13
N GLY A 109 19.30 -11.75 9.77
CA GLY A 109 18.85 -11.57 8.39
C GLY A 109 18.23 -12.83 7.75
N LYS A 110 18.02 -13.90 8.56
CA LYS A 110 17.46 -15.15 8.05
C LYS A 110 16.02 -14.99 7.62
N VAL A 111 15.72 -15.37 6.38
CA VAL A 111 14.39 -15.29 5.79
C VAL A 111 13.64 -16.62 5.94
N ARG A 112 12.39 -16.55 6.40
CA ARG A 112 11.45 -17.68 6.46
C ARG A 112 10.19 -17.33 5.69
N THR A 113 9.68 -18.25 4.87
CA THR A 113 8.38 -18.13 4.24
C THR A 113 7.28 -18.52 5.24
N LEU A 114 6.34 -17.61 5.48
CA LEU A 114 5.18 -17.84 6.34
C LEU A 114 3.96 -18.28 5.53
N VAL A 115 3.69 -17.63 4.39
CA VAL A 115 2.57 -17.94 3.50
C VAL A 115 2.99 -17.69 2.05
N ASP A 116 2.98 -18.71 1.21
CA ASP A 116 3.18 -18.56 -0.26
C ASP A 116 1.97 -19.05 -1.06
N ARG A 117 1.00 -19.69 -0.39
CA ARG A 117 -0.20 -20.30 -0.98
C ARG A 117 -1.44 -20.01 -0.16
N VAL A 118 -2.57 -19.93 -0.84
CA VAL A 118 -3.90 -19.84 -0.22
C VAL A 118 -4.78 -20.93 -0.83
N GLY A 119 -5.31 -21.85 0.01
CA GLY A 119 -6.07 -23.01 -0.48
C GLY A 119 -5.30 -23.89 -1.46
N GLY A 120 -3.97 -24.00 -1.30
CA GLY A 120 -3.08 -24.76 -2.19
C GLY A 120 -2.68 -24.04 -3.47
N VAL A 121 -3.25 -22.87 -3.78
CA VAL A 121 -2.92 -22.06 -4.97
C VAL A 121 -1.83 -21.04 -4.61
N PRO A 122 -0.73 -20.94 -5.38
CA PRO A 122 0.29 -19.91 -5.16
C PRO A 122 -0.31 -18.51 -5.19
N MET A 123 0.13 -17.65 -4.27
CA MET A 123 -0.22 -16.23 -4.30
C MET A 123 0.39 -15.56 -5.53
N MET A 124 -0.38 -14.66 -6.14
CA MET A 124 0.05 -13.97 -7.36
C MET A 124 0.66 -12.60 -7.07
N PHE A 125 0.15 -11.89 -6.04
CA PHE A 125 0.53 -10.51 -5.77
C PHE A 125 0.32 -10.14 -4.30
N CYS A 126 1.13 -10.76 -3.40
CA CYS A 126 1.18 -10.34 -2.01
C CYS A 126 1.64 -8.89 -1.93
N ASN A 127 0.89 -8.04 -1.21
CA ASN A 127 1.11 -6.59 -1.28
C ASN A 127 1.47 -5.96 0.07
N ASN A 128 0.55 -5.92 1.02
CA ASN A 128 0.73 -5.19 2.27
C ASN A 128 0.19 -5.99 3.45
N SER A 129 0.59 -5.62 4.68
CA SER A 129 0.14 -6.29 5.90
C SER A 129 0.03 -5.34 7.08
N ALA A 130 -0.74 -5.78 8.08
CA ALA A 130 -0.77 -5.23 9.41
C ALA A 130 -0.69 -6.38 10.43
N VAL A 131 -0.01 -6.17 11.54
CA VAL A 131 0.22 -7.19 12.57
C VAL A 131 -0.51 -6.80 13.87
N GLY A 132 -1.34 -7.71 14.38
CA GLY A 132 -1.97 -7.55 15.69
C GLY A 132 -0.97 -7.77 16.83
N ARG A 133 -1.29 -7.21 18.00
CA ARG A 133 -0.47 -7.37 19.22
C ARG A 133 -0.28 -8.83 19.64
N ASP A 134 -1.19 -9.69 19.24
CA ASP A 134 -1.11 -11.14 19.45
C ASP A 134 -0.26 -11.87 18.39
N GLY A 135 0.28 -11.16 17.39
CA GLY A 135 1.03 -11.73 16.28
C GLY A 135 0.19 -12.28 15.14
N THR A 136 -1.14 -12.08 15.16
CA THR A 136 -2.00 -12.33 14.00
C THR A 136 -1.64 -11.39 12.85
N VAL A 137 -1.47 -11.93 11.65
CA VAL A 137 -1.12 -11.16 10.46
C VAL A 137 -2.33 -11.01 9.55
N TYR A 138 -2.71 -9.77 9.25
CA TYR A 138 -3.69 -9.43 8.22
C TYR A 138 -2.92 -8.97 6.99
N PHE A 139 -3.21 -9.52 5.82
CA PHE A 139 -2.44 -9.19 4.61
C PHE A 139 -3.31 -9.23 3.36
N THR A 140 -2.87 -8.56 2.30
CA THR A 140 -3.57 -8.50 1.03
C THR A 140 -2.84 -9.29 -0.07
N ASP A 141 -3.66 -9.90 -0.94
CA ASP A 141 -3.27 -10.37 -2.26
C ASP A 141 -4.03 -9.51 -3.27
N SER A 142 -3.33 -8.61 -3.96
CA SER A 142 -3.95 -7.57 -4.80
C SER A 142 -4.76 -8.15 -5.94
N SER A 143 -4.32 -9.28 -6.48
CA SER A 143 -4.97 -9.96 -7.59
C SER A 143 -4.55 -11.42 -7.67
N THR A 144 -5.50 -12.30 -7.97
CA THR A 144 -5.24 -13.71 -8.32
C THR A 144 -4.96 -13.91 -9.81
N ARG A 145 -4.96 -12.85 -10.61
CA ARG A 145 -4.81 -12.90 -12.10
C ARG A 145 -3.61 -12.14 -12.63
N PHE A 146 -3.24 -11.02 -11.99
CA PHE A 146 -2.18 -10.12 -12.43
C PHE A 146 -1.15 -9.96 -11.33
N GLY A 147 0.08 -10.35 -11.57
CA GLY A 147 1.20 -10.04 -10.67
C GLY A 147 1.70 -8.60 -10.87
N LEU A 148 2.67 -8.22 -10.06
CA LEU A 148 3.26 -6.88 -10.03
C LEU A 148 3.67 -6.34 -11.42
N ASP A 149 4.30 -7.16 -12.26
CA ASP A 149 4.75 -6.75 -13.60
C ASP A 149 3.58 -6.36 -14.53
N HIS A 150 2.36 -6.71 -14.15
CA HIS A 150 1.14 -6.45 -14.92
C HIS A 150 0.01 -5.85 -14.09
N TYR A 151 0.33 -5.16 -12.99
CA TYR A 151 -0.64 -4.58 -12.04
C TYR A 151 -1.70 -3.68 -12.72
N ARG A 152 -1.31 -2.96 -13.79
CA ARG A 152 -2.26 -2.14 -14.58
C ARG A 152 -3.35 -2.97 -15.25
N GLY A 153 -3.11 -4.28 -15.45
CA GLY A 153 -4.11 -5.21 -15.95
C GLY A 153 -5.28 -5.35 -14.99
N GLU A 154 -5.03 -5.42 -13.67
CA GLU A 154 -6.09 -5.48 -12.66
C GLU A 154 -6.98 -4.23 -12.69
N LEU A 155 -6.39 -3.01 -12.75
CA LEU A 155 -7.12 -1.75 -12.86
C LEU A 155 -7.96 -1.68 -14.15
N LEU A 156 -7.41 -2.15 -15.27
CA LEU A 156 -8.11 -2.17 -16.55
C LEU A 156 -9.18 -3.27 -16.62
N ALA A 157 -8.95 -4.42 -16.00
CA ALA A 157 -9.92 -5.52 -15.96
C ALA A 157 -11.08 -5.19 -15.05
N HIS A 158 -10.81 -4.66 -13.87
CA HIS A 158 -11.79 -4.33 -12.85
C HIS A 158 -12.70 -5.53 -12.53
N THR A 159 -12.06 -6.68 -12.19
CA THR A 159 -12.75 -7.97 -12.02
C THR A 159 -12.91 -8.39 -10.55
N GLY A 160 -12.31 -7.66 -9.61
CA GLY A 160 -12.45 -7.92 -8.18
C GLY A 160 -11.84 -9.26 -7.79
N THR A 161 -10.56 -9.45 -8.05
CA THR A 161 -9.86 -10.68 -7.68
C THR A 161 -8.93 -10.51 -6.48
N GLY A 162 -8.90 -9.31 -5.88
CA GLY A 162 -8.16 -9.01 -4.67
C GLY A 162 -8.82 -9.58 -3.43
N ARG A 163 -8.02 -9.86 -2.40
CA ARG A 163 -8.43 -10.49 -1.15
C ARG A 163 -7.76 -9.85 0.06
N LEU A 164 -8.49 -9.83 1.18
CA LEU A 164 -7.93 -9.68 2.53
C LEU A 164 -7.86 -11.05 3.18
N LEU A 165 -6.71 -11.38 3.73
CA LEU A 165 -6.43 -12.65 4.37
C LEU A 165 -5.96 -12.44 5.82
N ARG A 166 -6.14 -13.46 6.65
CA ARG A 166 -5.62 -13.54 8.00
C ARG A 166 -4.76 -14.80 8.15
N ARG A 167 -3.57 -14.63 8.71
CA ARG A 167 -2.76 -15.75 9.22
C ARG A 167 -2.80 -15.74 10.75
N ALA A 168 -3.36 -16.75 11.33
CA ALA A 168 -3.37 -16.94 12.78
C ALA A 168 -1.99 -17.37 13.30
N GLN A 169 -1.79 -17.31 14.63
CA GLN A 169 -0.51 -17.68 15.28
C GLN A 169 -0.11 -19.14 15.02
N ASP A 170 -1.09 -20.06 14.91
CA ASP A 170 -0.87 -21.47 14.58
C ASP A 170 -0.50 -21.70 13.10
N GLY A 171 -0.51 -20.65 12.29
CA GLY A 171 -0.20 -20.67 10.86
C GLY A 171 -1.40 -20.92 9.96
N ALA A 172 -2.61 -21.09 10.49
CA ALA A 172 -3.83 -21.20 9.68
C ALA A 172 -4.07 -19.91 8.87
N VAL A 173 -4.51 -20.05 7.62
CA VAL A 173 -4.78 -18.93 6.73
C VAL A 173 -6.23 -18.94 6.29
N ASP A 174 -6.93 -17.85 6.58
CA ASP A 174 -8.32 -17.62 6.21
C ASP A 174 -8.45 -16.46 5.21
N VAL A 175 -9.41 -16.56 4.30
CA VAL A 175 -9.85 -15.43 3.48
C VAL A 175 -10.97 -14.72 4.23
N LEU A 176 -10.73 -13.47 4.64
CA LEU A 176 -11.69 -12.65 5.35
C LEU A 176 -12.61 -11.88 4.41
N LEU A 177 -12.06 -11.33 3.33
CA LEU A 177 -12.81 -10.67 2.27
C LEU A 177 -12.23 -11.09 0.91
N ASP A 178 -13.10 -11.28 -0.06
CA ASP A 178 -12.76 -11.47 -1.48
C ASP A 178 -13.50 -10.45 -2.36
N GLY A 179 -13.30 -10.51 -3.66
CA GLY A 179 -13.97 -9.60 -4.57
C GLY A 179 -13.47 -8.15 -4.54
N ILE A 180 -12.36 -7.86 -3.86
CA ILE A 180 -11.79 -6.51 -3.73
C ILE A 180 -11.16 -6.09 -5.08
N GLN A 181 -11.48 -4.87 -5.52
CA GLN A 181 -10.92 -4.31 -6.74
C GLN A 181 -9.50 -3.76 -6.50
N PHE A 182 -8.51 -4.62 -6.64
CA PHE A 182 -7.12 -4.35 -6.31
C PHE A 182 -6.94 -4.04 -4.81
N ALA A 183 -6.95 -5.08 -3.98
CA ALA A 183 -6.64 -4.97 -2.56
C ALA A 183 -5.18 -4.50 -2.39
N ASN A 184 -4.98 -3.38 -1.70
CA ASN A 184 -3.66 -2.79 -1.48
C ASN A 184 -3.36 -2.71 0.02
N GLY A 185 -3.11 -1.55 0.58
CA GLY A 185 -2.72 -1.36 1.97
C GLY A 185 -3.71 -1.92 2.98
N VAL A 186 -3.18 -2.32 4.14
CA VAL A 186 -3.94 -2.83 5.30
C VAL A 186 -3.54 -2.07 6.55
N ALA A 187 -4.52 -1.68 7.38
CA ALA A 187 -4.27 -1.05 8.67
C ALA A 187 -5.25 -1.58 9.73
N LEU A 188 -4.76 -1.92 10.92
CA LEU A 188 -5.58 -2.24 12.07
C LEU A 188 -6.02 -0.97 12.79
N ALA A 189 -7.25 -0.92 13.27
CA ALA A 189 -7.66 0.13 14.20
C ALA A 189 -6.80 0.08 15.48
N PRO A 190 -6.61 1.21 16.20
CA PRO A 190 -5.78 1.23 17.42
C PRO A 190 -6.23 0.27 18.51
N ASP A 191 -7.52 -0.05 18.57
CA ASP A 191 -8.13 -1.03 19.49
C ASP A 191 -8.20 -2.46 18.90
N GLU A 192 -7.73 -2.62 17.65
CA GLU A 192 -7.82 -3.88 16.87
C GLU A 192 -9.24 -4.42 16.67
N ALA A 193 -10.28 -3.59 16.91
CA ALA A 193 -11.66 -3.98 16.70
C ALA A 193 -12.05 -4.07 15.21
N SER A 194 -11.27 -3.49 14.35
CA SER A 194 -11.49 -3.53 12.89
C SER A 194 -10.18 -3.45 12.09
N VAL A 195 -10.25 -3.90 10.86
CA VAL A 195 -9.18 -3.78 9.85
C VAL A 195 -9.69 -2.97 8.66
N VAL A 196 -8.86 -2.04 8.19
CA VAL A 196 -9.13 -1.22 7.02
C VAL A 196 -8.27 -1.69 5.85
N VAL A 197 -8.86 -1.73 4.65
CA VAL A 197 -8.18 -2.12 3.41
C VAL A 197 -8.36 -1.03 2.36
N ALA A 198 -7.28 -0.67 1.69
CA ALA A 198 -7.32 0.19 0.53
C ALA A 198 -7.84 -0.59 -0.70
N GLU A 199 -9.04 -0.25 -1.18
CA GLU A 199 -9.56 -0.77 -2.43
C GLU A 199 -9.21 0.19 -3.57
N MET A 200 -7.99 0.02 -4.11
CA MET A 200 -7.37 0.94 -5.06
C MET A 200 -8.23 1.15 -6.33
N GLY A 201 -8.78 0.07 -6.87
CA GLY A 201 -9.56 0.11 -8.10
C GLY A 201 -10.92 0.82 -7.95
N CYS A 202 -11.43 0.98 -6.74
CA CYS A 202 -12.69 1.69 -6.44
C CYS A 202 -12.48 3.06 -5.80
N TYR A 203 -11.23 3.49 -5.56
CA TYR A 203 -10.93 4.77 -4.91
C TYR A 203 -11.56 4.94 -3.54
N ARG A 204 -11.46 3.90 -2.68
CA ARG A 204 -12.09 3.91 -1.36
C ARG A 204 -11.28 3.10 -0.32
N LEU A 205 -11.59 3.30 0.94
CA LEU A 205 -11.17 2.47 2.05
C LEU A 205 -12.37 1.69 2.56
N ILE A 206 -12.24 0.36 2.62
CA ILE A 206 -13.25 -0.53 3.21
C ILE A 206 -12.78 -0.97 4.58
N ARG A 207 -13.72 -1.17 5.51
CA ARG A 207 -13.45 -1.62 6.87
C ARG A 207 -14.23 -2.90 7.14
N LEU A 208 -13.54 -3.88 7.71
CA LEU A 208 -14.12 -5.11 8.26
C LEU A 208 -14.00 -5.08 9.77
N TRP A 209 -15.11 -5.30 10.47
CA TRP A 209 -15.14 -5.39 11.91
C TRP A 209 -14.71 -6.80 12.37
N LEU A 210 -13.70 -6.87 13.24
CA LEU A 210 -13.08 -8.10 13.71
C LEU A 210 -13.67 -8.58 15.04
N SER A 211 -14.27 -7.66 15.81
CA SER A 211 -14.82 -7.94 17.12
C SER A 211 -15.99 -7.00 17.47
N GLY A 212 -16.63 -7.24 18.63
CA GLY A 212 -17.74 -6.45 19.12
C GLY A 212 -19.07 -6.80 18.46
N GLU A 213 -20.08 -5.94 18.64
CA GLU A 213 -21.46 -6.17 18.12
C GLU A 213 -21.52 -6.23 16.58
N ARG A 214 -20.56 -5.60 15.92
CA ARG A 214 -20.47 -5.53 14.47
C ARG A 214 -19.53 -6.57 13.84
N GLN A 215 -19.06 -7.54 14.62
CA GLN A 215 -18.13 -8.56 14.13
C GLN A 215 -18.64 -9.23 12.83
N GLY A 216 -17.78 -9.24 11.80
CA GLY A 216 -18.09 -9.79 10.48
C GLY A 216 -18.80 -8.79 9.54
N GLU A 217 -19.23 -7.62 10.02
CA GLU A 217 -19.80 -6.59 9.15
C GLU A 217 -18.69 -5.86 8.37
N GLN A 218 -19.05 -5.42 7.16
CA GLN A 218 -18.23 -4.60 6.32
C GLN A 218 -18.91 -3.26 6.05
N ASP A 219 -18.13 -2.16 6.10
CA ASP A 219 -18.60 -0.84 5.67
C ASP A 219 -17.53 -0.10 4.86
N VAL A 220 -17.88 1.07 4.32
CA VAL A 220 -16.96 1.96 3.62
C VAL A 220 -16.56 3.06 4.59
N LEU A 221 -15.29 3.08 5.00
CA LEU A 221 -14.74 4.12 5.88
C LEU A 221 -14.59 5.45 5.15
N VAL A 222 -14.00 5.42 3.94
CA VAL A 222 -13.81 6.61 3.10
C VAL A 222 -14.15 6.24 1.66
N ASP A 223 -15.04 7.01 1.04
CA ASP A 223 -15.42 6.83 -0.35
C ASP A 223 -14.88 7.94 -1.25
N ASN A 224 -14.76 7.63 -2.52
CA ASN A 224 -14.45 8.58 -3.59
C ASN A 224 -13.17 9.40 -3.33
N LEU A 225 -12.08 8.71 -3.01
CA LEU A 225 -10.76 9.31 -2.82
C LEU A 225 -10.30 10.08 -4.09
N PRO A 226 -9.50 11.13 -3.94
CA PRO A 226 -9.06 11.97 -5.05
C PRO A 226 -7.94 11.36 -5.90
N GLY A 227 -7.32 10.29 -5.44
CA GLY A 227 -6.27 9.51 -6.06
C GLY A 227 -6.46 8.02 -5.85
N PHE A 228 -5.53 7.24 -6.32
CA PHE A 228 -5.49 5.81 -6.06
C PHE A 228 -4.98 5.57 -4.63
N PRO A 229 -5.76 4.99 -3.70
CA PRO A 229 -5.23 4.60 -2.41
C PRO A 229 -4.28 3.40 -2.58
N ASP A 230 -3.09 3.54 -2.03
CA ASP A 230 -2.03 2.52 -2.05
C ASP A 230 -1.82 1.95 -0.64
N ASN A 231 -0.60 1.87 -0.11
CA ASN A 231 -0.41 1.41 1.26
C ASN A 231 -1.03 2.38 2.25
N ILE A 232 -1.51 1.81 3.34
CA ILE A 232 -2.10 2.53 4.47
C ILE A 232 -1.48 2.02 5.76
N SER A 233 -1.42 2.87 6.76
CA SER A 233 -0.97 2.50 8.11
C SER A 233 -1.79 3.23 9.17
N THR A 234 -1.81 2.70 10.38
CA THR A 234 -2.34 3.42 11.54
C THR A 234 -1.19 4.13 12.23
N GLY A 235 -1.26 5.47 12.28
CA GLY A 235 -0.27 6.29 12.93
C GLY A 235 -0.34 6.23 14.46
N SER A 236 0.69 6.72 15.12
CA SER A 236 0.73 6.89 16.56
C SER A 236 -0.34 7.89 17.07
N ASP A 237 -0.85 8.73 16.18
CA ASP A 237 -1.96 9.65 16.39
C ASP A 237 -3.35 8.98 16.29
N GLY A 238 -3.40 7.69 15.97
CA GLY A 238 -4.61 6.90 15.79
C GLY A 238 -5.35 7.15 14.48
N LEU A 239 -4.76 7.90 13.55
CA LEU A 239 -5.34 8.14 12.23
C LEU A 239 -4.94 7.04 11.24
N VAL A 240 -5.81 6.79 10.25
CA VAL A 240 -5.48 5.97 9.09
C VAL A 240 -4.81 6.85 8.05
N TRP A 241 -3.52 6.68 7.88
CA TRP A 241 -2.70 7.34 6.86
C TRP A 241 -2.78 6.58 5.55
N VAL A 242 -2.88 7.31 4.44
CA VAL A 242 -3.11 6.76 3.09
C VAL A 242 -2.13 7.40 2.12
N ALA A 243 -1.32 6.59 1.45
CA ALA A 243 -0.49 7.03 0.34
C ALA A 243 -1.33 7.12 -0.96
N LEU A 244 -1.12 8.19 -1.72
CA LEU A 244 -1.79 8.43 -3.01
C LEU A 244 -0.72 8.64 -4.10
N PRO A 245 -0.21 7.57 -4.73
CA PRO A 245 0.88 7.65 -5.72
C PRO A 245 0.56 8.53 -6.93
N SER A 246 -0.72 8.62 -7.28
CA SER A 246 -1.18 9.53 -8.33
C SER A 246 -2.63 9.96 -8.12
N PRO A 247 -3.01 11.15 -8.63
CA PRO A 247 -4.41 11.53 -8.76
C PRO A 247 -5.18 10.55 -9.65
N ARG A 248 -6.51 10.57 -9.55
CA ARG A 248 -7.40 9.79 -10.45
C ARG A 248 -7.09 10.06 -11.92
N ASN A 249 -7.07 8.99 -12.70
CA ASN A 249 -6.75 9.03 -14.11
C ASN A 249 -8.03 9.20 -14.93
N ARG A 250 -8.24 10.40 -15.51
CA ARG A 250 -9.43 10.72 -16.31
C ARG A 250 -9.64 9.78 -17.51
N LEU A 251 -8.55 9.28 -18.13
CA LEU A 251 -8.67 8.35 -19.26
C LEU A 251 -9.17 6.99 -18.78
N LEU A 252 -8.64 6.51 -17.66
CA LEU A 252 -9.11 5.27 -17.04
C LEU A 252 -10.58 5.40 -16.64
N ASP A 253 -10.95 6.48 -15.93
CA ASP A 253 -12.32 6.75 -15.50
C ASP A 253 -13.30 6.81 -16.68
N MET A 254 -12.86 7.28 -17.85
CA MET A 254 -13.63 7.26 -19.09
C MET A 254 -13.74 5.87 -19.71
N LEU A 255 -12.68 5.07 -19.64
CA LEU A 255 -12.64 3.75 -20.27
C LEU A 255 -13.41 2.68 -19.48
N LEU A 256 -13.47 2.80 -18.16
CA LEU A 256 -14.09 1.82 -17.27
C LEU A 256 -15.60 1.56 -17.57
N PRO A 257 -16.43 2.57 -17.87
CA PRO A 257 -17.83 2.38 -18.25
C PRO A 257 -18.03 2.00 -19.73
N MET A 258 -16.99 2.08 -20.57
CA MET A 258 -17.08 1.79 -22.00
C MET A 258 -17.07 0.27 -22.29
N PRO A 259 -17.48 -0.15 -23.51
CA PRO A 259 -17.43 -1.55 -23.91
C PRO A 259 -16.04 -2.19 -23.65
N PRO A 260 -15.98 -3.41 -23.11
CA PRO A 260 -14.75 -4.10 -22.74
C PRO A 260 -13.67 -4.17 -23.82
N VAL A 261 -14.08 -4.19 -25.10
CA VAL A 261 -13.16 -4.25 -26.25
C VAL A 261 -12.16 -3.08 -26.26
N LEU A 262 -12.58 -1.88 -25.85
CA LEU A 262 -11.70 -0.69 -25.83
C LEU A 262 -10.57 -0.85 -24.82
N ARG A 263 -10.85 -1.43 -23.64
CA ARG A 263 -9.82 -1.73 -22.63
C ARG A 263 -8.89 -2.85 -23.06
N ARG A 264 -9.39 -3.86 -23.81
CA ARG A 264 -8.52 -4.88 -24.45
C ARG A 264 -7.58 -4.28 -25.48
N ILE A 265 -8.02 -3.28 -26.24
CA ILE A 265 -7.16 -2.53 -27.17
C ILE A 265 -6.14 -1.70 -26.37
N ALA A 266 -6.57 -0.95 -25.36
CA ALA A 266 -5.69 -0.16 -24.50
C ALA A 266 -4.61 -1.03 -23.81
N TRP A 267 -4.97 -2.26 -23.38
CA TRP A 267 -4.04 -3.20 -22.77
C TRP A 267 -2.91 -3.64 -23.71
N ARG A 268 -3.19 -3.71 -25.03
CA ARG A 268 -2.19 -4.09 -26.05
C ARG A 268 -1.24 -2.96 -26.40
N VAL A 269 -1.57 -1.72 -26.05
CA VAL A 269 -0.68 -0.58 -26.30
C VAL A 269 0.65 -0.78 -25.56
N PRO A 270 1.82 -0.63 -26.22
CA PRO A 270 3.12 -0.67 -25.57
C PRO A 270 3.22 0.33 -24.43
N GLU A 271 3.90 -0.05 -23.34
CA GLU A 271 4.00 0.81 -22.14
C GLU A 271 4.61 2.17 -22.41
N GLN A 272 5.55 2.26 -23.37
CA GLN A 272 6.19 3.49 -23.79
C GLN A 272 5.22 4.52 -24.39
N LEU A 273 4.08 4.05 -24.93
CA LEU A 273 3.03 4.89 -25.53
C LEU A 273 1.86 5.13 -24.57
N GLN A 274 1.88 4.52 -23.37
CA GLN A 274 0.85 4.76 -22.36
C GLN A 274 1.06 6.11 -21.67
N PRO A 275 -0.02 6.77 -21.21
CA PRO A 275 0.11 7.98 -20.42
C PRO A 275 1.02 7.76 -19.21
N ARG A 276 1.95 8.68 -19.00
CA ARG A 276 2.81 8.66 -17.80
C ARG A 276 2.00 9.11 -16.60
N GLU A 277 2.28 8.50 -15.46
CA GLU A 277 1.73 8.91 -14.18
C GLU A 277 2.21 10.32 -13.81
N ARG A 278 1.37 11.04 -13.07
CA ARG A 278 1.78 12.35 -12.56
C ARG A 278 2.75 12.14 -11.42
N LYS A 279 3.84 12.91 -11.45
CA LYS A 279 4.81 12.94 -10.36
C LYS A 279 4.25 13.78 -9.22
N THR A 280 3.80 13.12 -8.15
CA THR A 280 3.26 13.75 -6.96
C THR A 280 3.81 13.10 -5.71
N VAL A 281 3.96 13.89 -4.64
CA VAL A 281 4.07 13.42 -3.26
C VAL A 281 2.74 13.77 -2.61
N TRP A 282 1.95 12.78 -2.24
CA TRP A 282 0.62 13.02 -1.71
C TRP A 282 0.22 11.95 -0.69
N VAL A 283 -0.14 12.38 0.50
CA VAL A 283 -0.69 11.52 1.53
C VAL A 283 -1.86 12.21 2.22
N GLN A 284 -2.81 11.41 2.68
CA GLN A 284 -3.96 11.87 3.45
C GLN A 284 -4.06 11.06 4.74
N ALA A 285 -4.68 11.65 5.78
CA ALA A 285 -4.99 10.92 7.01
C ALA A 285 -6.44 11.16 7.42
N TYR A 286 -7.08 10.09 7.90
CA TYR A 286 -8.49 10.04 8.25
C TYR A 286 -8.69 9.53 9.66
N ASP A 287 -9.68 10.07 10.36
CA ASP A 287 -10.10 9.53 11.66
C ASP A 287 -10.93 8.25 11.53
N ALA A 288 -11.31 7.66 12.66
CA ALA A 288 -12.11 6.44 12.73
C ALA A 288 -13.52 6.57 12.10
N ASN A 289 -13.97 7.80 11.84
CA ASN A 289 -15.25 8.10 11.17
C ASN A 289 -15.09 8.42 9.68
N GLY A 290 -13.84 8.35 9.15
CA GLY A 290 -13.53 8.69 7.76
C GLY A 290 -13.47 10.19 7.48
N VAL A 291 -13.33 11.03 8.53
CA VAL A 291 -13.16 12.47 8.35
C VAL A 291 -11.71 12.78 8.02
N LEU A 292 -11.46 13.54 6.97
CA LEU A 292 -10.13 13.95 6.55
C LEU A 292 -9.52 14.91 7.57
N VAL A 293 -8.39 14.53 8.16
CA VAL A 293 -7.64 15.33 9.14
C VAL A 293 -6.41 15.99 8.49
N HIS A 294 -5.66 15.24 7.69
CA HIS A 294 -4.49 15.73 6.97
C HIS A 294 -4.61 15.52 5.47
N ASP A 295 -4.17 16.50 4.68
CA ASP A 295 -4.06 16.45 3.21
C ASP A 295 -2.72 17.10 2.83
N LEU A 296 -1.67 16.29 2.80
CA LEU A 296 -0.29 16.74 2.64
C LEU A 296 0.19 16.49 1.23
N GLN A 297 0.62 17.56 0.55
CA GLN A 297 1.18 17.48 -0.79
C GLN A 297 2.51 18.22 -0.85
N ALA A 298 3.45 17.66 -1.61
CA ALA A 298 4.74 18.29 -1.90
C ALA A 298 5.14 18.02 -3.35
N ASP A 299 6.02 18.87 -3.86
CA ASP A 299 6.72 18.64 -5.12
C ASP A 299 8.21 18.36 -4.84
N HIS A 300 8.77 17.37 -5.52
CA HIS A 300 10.20 17.08 -5.44
C HIS A 300 10.75 16.71 -6.82
N PRO A 301 11.99 17.12 -7.18
CA PRO A 301 12.53 16.92 -8.54
C PRO A 301 12.57 15.45 -8.97
N TRP A 302 12.88 14.53 -8.05
CA TRP A 302 13.05 13.12 -8.35
C TRP A 302 12.33 12.17 -7.40
N PHE A 303 11.85 12.63 -6.21
CA PHE A 303 11.05 11.80 -5.30
C PHE A 303 9.56 12.00 -5.61
N HIS A 304 8.89 10.94 -6.00
CA HIS A 304 7.48 10.95 -6.38
C HIS A 304 6.90 9.54 -6.36
N MET A 305 5.61 9.42 -6.67
CA MET A 305 4.89 8.14 -6.67
C MET A 305 5.00 7.46 -5.30
N VAL A 306 4.53 8.22 -4.29
CA VAL A 306 4.53 7.77 -2.89
C VAL A 306 3.50 6.66 -2.74
N THR A 307 3.98 5.47 -2.40
CA THR A 307 3.17 4.26 -2.22
C THR A 307 3.08 3.85 -0.76
N GLY A 308 4.11 4.11 0.05
CA GLY A 308 4.15 3.80 1.48
C GLY A 308 4.02 5.05 2.35
N VAL A 309 3.37 4.93 3.50
CA VAL A 309 3.24 6.00 4.50
C VAL A 309 3.16 5.41 5.90
N HIS A 310 3.95 5.96 6.82
CA HIS A 310 3.88 5.62 8.24
C HIS A 310 4.11 6.86 9.10
N GLU A 311 3.15 7.18 9.98
CA GLU A 311 3.29 8.25 10.95
C GLU A 311 3.74 7.68 12.30
N ALA A 312 4.79 8.26 12.87
CA ALA A 312 5.26 7.96 14.22
C ALA A 312 5.68 9.26 14.93
N ASN A 313 5.01 9.59 16.03
CA ASN A 313 5.34 10.72 16.92
C ASN A 313 5.50 12.07 16.18
N GLY A 314 4.56 12.39 15.30
CA GLY A 314 4.56 13.63 14.51
C GLY A 314 5.52 13.64 13.32
N THR A 315 6.10 12.51 13.00
CA THR A 315 6.95 12.30 11.81
C THR A 315 6.26 11.36 10.84
N VAL A 316 6.08 11.79 9.60
CA VAL A 316 5.49 11.00 8.53
C VAL A 316 6.59 10.53 7.58
N TRP A 317 6.84 9.25 7.55
CA TRP A 317 7.76 8.61 6.63
C TRP A 317 7.04 8.20 5.35
N LEU A 318 7.74 8.28 4.20
CA LEU A 318 7.15 8.10 2.88
C LEU A 318 8.01 7.16 2.04
N GLY A 319 7.44 6.01 1.67
CA GLY A 319 7.99 5.10 0.68
C GLY A 319 7.65 5.51 -0.76
N SER A 320 8.34 4.96 -1.73
CA SER A 320 8.07 5.20 -3.16
C SER A 320 8.39 3.96 -3.99
N LEU A 321 7.49 3.59 -4.89
CA LEU A 321 7.70 2.44 -5.79
C LEU A 321 8.90 2.60 -6.73
N VAL A 322 9.28 3.84 -7.07
CA VAL A 322 10.25 4.11 -8.15
C VAL A 322 11.46 4.95 -7.76
N SER A 323 11.35 5.75 -6.70
CA SER A 323 12.42 6.69 -6.31
C SER A 323 13.55 5.96 -5.57
N PRO A 324 14.79 6.45 -5.64
CA PRO A 324 15.94 5.88 -4.93
C PRO A 324 16.11 6.50 -3.53
N GLY A 325 15.02 6.81 -2.84
CA GLY A 325 15.09 7.52 -1.56
C GLY A 325 13.83 7.35 -0.72
N LEU A 326 13.97 7.70 0.54
CA LEU A 326 12.93 7.70 1.56
C LEU A 326 12.57 9.14 1.92
N GLY A 327 11.27 9.47 1.88
CA GLY A 327 10.77 10.80 2.24
C GLY A 327 10.44 10.92 3.72
N ARG A 328 10.56 12.14 4.26
CA ARG A 328 10.12 12.46 5.63
C ARG A 328 9.48 13.83 5.67
N ILE A 329 8.33 13.92 6.32
CA ILE A 329 7.63 15.17 6.65
C ILE A 329 7.51 15.23 8.18
N THR A 330 7.82 16.39 8.76
CA THR A 330 7.54 16.65 10.18
C THR A 330 6.24 17.43 10.28
N LEU A 331 5.29 16.91 11.02
CA LEU A 331 4.05 17.62 11.29
C LEU A 331 4.36 18.78 12.24
N GLY A 332 3.95 20.00 11.88
CA GLY A 332 4.04 21.13 12.78
C GLY A 332 3.21 20.85 14.04
N GLY A 333 3.79 20.96 15.22
CA GLY A 333 3.05 20.83 16.47
C GLY A 333 1.83 21.75 16.43
N ARG A 334 0.66 21.23 16.80
CA ARG A 334 -0.49 22.08 17.11
C ARG A 334 -0.08 22.92 18.32
N THR A 335 0.23 24.22 18.09
CA THR A 335 0.37 25.21 19.16
C THR A 335 -0.97 25.46 19.82
#